data_d2f1c81e13bee63b35109f759006156a
#
_entry.id   d2f1c81e13bee63b35109f759006156a
#
_cell.length_a   1.000
_cell.length_b   1.000
_cell.length_c   1.000
_cell.angle_alpha   90.00
_cell.angle_beta   90.00
_cell.angle_gamma   90.00
#
_symmetry.space_group_name_H-M   'P 1'
#
loop_
_entity.id
_entity.type
_entity.pdbx_description
1 polymer ?
#
loop_
_entity_poly.entity_id
_entity_poly.type
_entity_poly.pdbx_seq_one_letter_code
_entity_poly.pdbx_strand_id
1 'polypeptide(L)'
;MTETLNSWITSFKKNERGSFVLEYALLAPLFMAITFGSIEMGRILMVYTTMEGAVTEATRIAMTGSVPEEYETTEAYIQHHVKQSLENVGVDAGVTISMKVYDSFSDVGAEEPYTDSNADLSCNNGEFYTDVNDNGTWDNDMGASGTGGEENIMVMEISVDLP
;
A
#
# COMPACT_ATOMS: atom_id res chain seq x y z
N MET A 1 -56.17 1.52 42.31
CA MET A 1 -54.76 1.36 41.82
C MET A 1 -54.69 0.87 40.38
N THR A 2 -55.66 0.12 39.88
CA THR A 2 -55.74 -0.40 38.52
C THR A 2 -56.17 0.64 37.44
N GLU A 3 -56.93 1.65 37.78
CA GLU A 3 -57.37 2.70 36.85
C GLU A 3 -56.24 3.66 36.42
N THR A 4 -55.33 3.96 37.32
CA THR A 4 -54.19 4.84 37.00
C THR A 4 -53.20 4.15 36.06
N LEU A 5 -52.97 2.86 36.19
CA LEU A 5 -52.12 2.08 35.27
C LEU A 5 -52.70 2.00 33.84
N ASN A 6 -54.01 1.78 33.72
CA ASN A 6 -54.68 1.72 32.41
C ASN A 6 -54.67 3.09 31.70
N SER A 7 -54.80 4.19 32.45
CA SER A 7 -54.68 5.55 31.90
C SER A 7 -53.26 5.84 31.34
N TRP A 8 -52.24 5.40 32.03
CA TRP A 8 -50.85 5.52 31.56
C TRP A 8 -50.57 4.71 30.29
N ILE A 9 -51.03 3.44 30.25
CA ILE A 9 -50.86 2.57 29.10
C ILE A 9 -51.61 3.11 27.87
N THR A 10 -52.81 3.63 28.03
CA THR A 10 -53.60 4.25 26.94
C THR A 10 -52.95 5.57 26.45
N SER A 11 -52.36 6.34 27.31
CA SER A 11 -51.64 7.56 26.97
C SER A 11 -50.35 7.25 26.19
N PHE A 12 -49.63 6.23 26.56
CA PHE A 12 -48.45 5.73 25.80
C PHE A 12 -48.83 5.21 24.40
N LYS A 13 -49.94 4.46 24.27
CA LYS A 13 -50.43 3.97 22.96
C LYS A 13 -50.88 5.06 22.00
N LYS A 14 -51.29 6.24 22.50
CA LYS A 14 -51.79 7.36 21.71
C LYS A 14 -50.70 8.39 21.35
N ASN A 15 -49.47 8.22 21.87
CA ASN A 15 -48.40 9.17 21.69
C ASN A 15 -47.54 8.81 20.48
N GLU A 16 -47.87 9.33 19.30
CA GLU A 16 -47.17 9.14 18.03
C GLU A 16 -45.78 9.79 18.01
N ARG A 17 -45.44 10.64 19.01
CA ARG A 17 -44.11 11.27 19.12
C ARG A 17 -42.97 10.26 19.30
N GLY A 18 -43.25 9.05 19.84
CA GLY A 18 -42.29 7.96 19.97
C GLY A 18 -42.00 7.25 18.64
N SER A 19 -42.90 7.25 17.66
CA SER A 19 -42.76 6.58 16.37
C SER A 19 -41.58 7.18 15.57
N PHE A 20 -41.48 8.50 15.54
CA PHE A 20 -40.38 9.22 14.84
C PHE A 20 -38.99 8.89 15.40
N VAL A 21 -38.89 8.76 16.74
CA VAL A 21 -37.61 8.38 17.38
C VAL A 21 -37.23 6.94 17.04
N LEU A 22 -38.20 6.04 16.96
CA LEU A 22 -37.97 4.64 16.55
C LEU A 22 -37.55 4.53 15.09
N GLU A 23 -38.18 5.25 14.18
CA GLU A 23 -37.80 5.32 12.77
C GLU A 23 -36.37 5.83 12.62
N TYR A 24 -36.03 6.90 13.31
CA TYR A 24 -34.67 7.48 13.29
C TYR A 24 -33.63 6.52 13.89
N ALA A 25 -33.97 5.85 14.99
CA ALA A 25 -33.08 4.88 15.63
C ALA A 25 -32.81 3.67 14.72
N LEU A 26 -33.73 3.31 13.85
CA LEU A 26 -33.58 2.21 12.90
C LEU A 26 -32.77 2.61 11.65
N LEU A 27 -32.88 3.86 11.22
CA LEU A 27 -32.15 4.39 10.06
C LEU A 27 -30.73 4.89 10.44
N ALA A 28 -30.52 5.34 11.68
CA ALA A 28 -29.23 5.91 12.11
C ALA A 28 -28.02 4.97 11.90
N PRO A 29 -28.10 3.65 12.21
CA PRO A 29 -26.99 2.75 11.97
C PRO A 29 -26.63 2.64 10.48
N LEU A 30 -27.63 2.63 9.60
CA LEU A 30 -27.43 2.59 8.15
C LEU A 30 -26.74 3.86 7.65
N PHE A 31 -27.20 5.04 8.11
CA PHE A 31 -26.56 6.32 7.78
C PHE A 31 -25.13 6.40 8.29
N MET A 32 -24.89 5.93 9.50
CA MET A 32 -23.54 5.87 10.05
C MET A 32 -22.64 4.97 9.20
N ALA A 33 -23.08 3.77 8.83
CA ALA A 33 -22.30 2.85 8.01
C ALA A 33 -21.94 3.45 6.64
N ILE A 34 -22.89 4.12 5.99
CA ILE A 34 -22.65 4.81 4.71
C ILE A 34 -21.67 5.97 4.89
N THR A 35 -21.84 6.76 5.94
CA THR A 35 -21.00 7.94 6.19
C THR A 35 -19.56 7.54 6.48
N PHE A 36 -19.35 6.61 7.42
CA PHE A 36 -18.01 6.13 7.77
C PHE A 36 -17.36 5.38 6.60
N GLY A 37 -18.12 4.54 5.89
CA GLY A 37 -17.64 3.87 4.70
C GLY A 37 -17.22 4.82 3.58
N SER A 38 -17.94 5.93 3.40
CA SER A 38 -17.59 6.96 2.40
C SER A 38 -16.31 7.72 2.79
N ILE A 39 -16.13 8.01 4.09
CA ILE A 39 -14.92 8.66 4.59
C ILE A 39 -13.70 7.74 4.40
N GLU A 40 -13.83 6.46 4.76
CA GLU A 40 -12.75 5.48 4.62
C GLU A 40 -12.38 5.25 3.15
N MET A 41 -13.37 5.13 2.28
CA MET A 41 -13.13 5.03 0.84
C MET A 41 -12.43 6.27 0.29
N GLY A 42 -12.82 7.46 0.75
CA GLY A 42 -12.17 8.71 0.37
C GLY A 42 -10.70 8.76 0.81
N ARG A 43 -10.39 8.26 2.01
CA ARG A 43 -9.02 8.14 2.52
C ARG A 43 -8.17 7.20 1.66
N ILE A 44 -8.70 6.01 1.33
CA ILE A 44 -8.00 5.03 0.48
C ILE A 44 -7.71 5.64 -0.90
N LEU A 45 -8.68 6.29 -1.53
CA LEU A 45 -8.49 6.94 -2.83
C LEU A 45 -7.45 8.07 -2.76
N MET A 46 -7.41 8.83 -1.68
CA MET A 46 -6.42 9.88 -1.48
C MET A 46 -5.00 9.31 -1.38
N VAL A 47 -4.80 8.25 -0.60
CA VAL A 47 -3.51 7.55 -0.51
C VAL A 47 -3.11 7.00 -1.87
N TYR A 48 -4.02 6.34 -2.58
CA TYR A 48 -3.78 5.76 -3.90
C TYR A 48 -3.32 6.82 -4.93
N THR A 49 -4.03 7.93 -5.03
CA THR A 49 -3.65 9.02 -5.96
C THR A 49 -2.32 9.68 -5.58
N THR A 50 -2.01 9.75 -4.29
CA THR A 50 -0.71 10.26 -3.81
C THR A 50 0.42 9.30 -4.18
N MET A 51 0.20 7.98 -4.05
CA MET A 51 1.18 6.97 -4.48
C MET A 51 1.45 7.06 -6.00
N GLU A 52 0.42 7.17 -6.84
CA GLU A 52 0.58 7.34 -8.29
C GLU A 52 1.41 8.59 -8.62
N GLY A 53 1.14 9.70 -7.94
CA GLY A 53 1.90 10.95 -8.09
C GLY A 53 3.36 10.77 -7.66
N ALA A 54 3.59 10.11 -6.52
CA ALA A 54 4.92 9.85 -6.00
C ALA A 54 5.74 8.94 -6.92
N VAL A 55 5.14 7.89 -7.49
CA VAL A 55 5.79 7.01 -8.48
C VAL A 55 6.17 7.78 -9.74
N THR A 56 5.29 8.63 -10.23
CA THR A 56 5.55 9.45 -11.43
C THR A 56 6.73 10.38 -11.20
N GLU A 57 6.78 11.05 -10.07
CA GLU A 57 7.89 11.96 -9.72
C GLU A 57 9.18 11.19 -9.47
N ALA A 58 9.13 10.06 -8.77
CA ALA A 58 10.27 9.19 -8.55
C ALA A 58 10.89 8.69 -9.86
N THR A 59 10.05 8.29 -10.82
CA THR A 59 10.50 7.90 -12.17
C THR A 59 11.21 9.07 -12.87
N ARG A 60 10.68 10.28 -12.77
CA ARG A 60 11.30 11.48 -13.34
C ARG A 60 12.67 11.75 -12.69
N ILE A 61 12.78 11.64 -11.36
CA ILE A 61 14.03 11.81 -10.62
C ILE A 61 15.06 10.75 -11.07
N ALA A 62 14.66 9.49 -11.15
CA ALA A 62 15.51 8.39 -11.58
C ALA A 62 16.06 8.61 -13.00
N MET A 63 15.21 9.04 -13.94
CA MET A 63 15.61 9.29 -15.34
C MET A 63 16.51 10.53 -15.50
N THR A 64 16.33 11.55 -14.67
CA THR A 64 17.11 12.81 -14.81
C THR A 64 18.40 12.80 -13.97
N GLY A 65 18.50 11.93 -12.98
CA GLY A 65 19.59 11.92 -12.02
C GLY A 65 19.71 13.22 -11.21
N SER A 66 18.68 14.07 -11.22
CA SER A 66 18.69 15.37 -10.55
C SER A 66 18.41 15.20 -9.07
N VAL A 67 19.46 15.11 -8.27
CA VAL A 67 19.43 14.88 -6.81
C VAL A 67 20.06 16.07 -6.11
N PRO A 68 19.46 16.63 -5.05
CA PRO A 68 20.07 17.64 -4.21
C PRO A 68 21.37 17.14 -3.57
N GLU A 69 22.35 18.05 -3.37
CA GLU A 69 23.68 17.72 -2.81
C GLU A 69 23.64 17.11 -1.39
N GLU A 70 22.51 17.22 -0.69
CA GLU A 70 22.30 16.65 0.64
C GLU A 70 22.08 15.14 0.66
N TYR A 71 21.80 14.53 -0.50
CA TYR A 71 21.58 13.09 -0.65
C TYR A 71 22.75 12.42 -1.37
N GLU A 72 23.24 11.32 -0.80
CA GLU A 72 24.38 10.58 -1.36
C GLU A 72 24.02 9.80 -2.63
N THR A 73 22.75 9.37 -2.73
CA THR A 73 22.27 8.54 -3.85
C THR A 73 20.88 8.99 -4.33
N THR A 74 20.61 8.73 -5.61
CA THR A 74 19.30 8.95 -6.22
C THR A 74 18.21 8.12 -5.51
N GLU A 75 18.55 6.91 -5.12
CA GLU A 75 17.66 6.02 -4.38
C GLU A 75 17.23 6.62 -3.03
N ALA A 76 18.18 7.11 -2.24
CA ALA A 76 17.90 7.74 -0.94
C ALA A 76 16.98 8.96 -1.08
N TYR A 77 17.18 9.76 -2.12
CA TYR A 77 16.33 10.92 -2.41
C TYR A 77 14.92 10.49 -2.81
N ILE A 78 14.77 9.48 -3.69
CA ILE A 78 13.47 8.94 -4.09
C ILE A 78 12.71 8.39 -2.87
N GLN A 79 13.38 7.58 -2.04
CA GLN A 79 12.76 7.02 -0.83
C GLN A 79 12.27 8.12 0.11
N HIS A 80 13.09 9.16 0.33
CA HIS A 80 12.69 10.31 1.15
C HIS A 80 11.48 11.04 0.57
N HIS A 81 11.49 11.33 -0.73
CA HIS A 81 10.43 12.07 -1.41
C HIS A 81 9.09 11.32 -1.41
N VAL A 82 9.12 10.02 -1.71
CA VAL A 82 7.93 9.17 -1.67
C VAL A 82 7.35 9.10 -0.26
N LYS A 83 8.21 8.86 0.74
CA LYS A 83 7.81 8.79 2.14
C LYS A 83 7.19 10.10 2.61
N GLN A 84 7.82 11.23 2.34
CA GLN A 84 7.30 12.56 2.67
C GLN A 84 5.94 12.84 2.01
N SER A 85 5.75 12.42 0.77
CA SER A 85 4.47 12.57 0.06
C SER A 85 3.34 11.80 0.74
N LEU A 86 3.62 10.59 1.24
CA LEU A 86 2.66 9.75 1.96
C LEU A 86 2.39 10.25 3.38
N GLU A 87 3.41 10.74 4.09
CA GLU A 87 3.27 11.38 5.40
C GLU A 87 2.31 12.58 5.34
N ASN A 88 2.36 13.38 4.28
CA ASN A 88 1.47 14.53 4.07
C ASN A 88 -0.02 14.16 3.98
N VAL A 89 -0.35 12.92 3.67
CA VAL A 89 -1.73 12.39 3.64
C VAL A 89 -2.05 11.47 4.83
N GLY A 90 -1.21 11.53 5.86
CA GLY A 90 -1.42 10.81 7.13
C GLY A 90 -1.01 9.35 7.10
N VAL A 91 -0.06 8.98 6.26
CA VAL A 91 0.58 7.65 6.23
C VAL A 91 1.99 7.78 6.79
N ASP A 92 2.13 7.58 8.10
CA ASP A 92 3.41 7.80 8.82
C ASP A 92 4.21 6.50 8.99
N ALA A 93 3.57 5.35 8.85
CA ALA A 93 4.17 4.03 9.06
C ALA A 93 3.68 3.00 8.04
N GLY A 94 4.40 1.87 7.95
CA GLY A 94 4.02 0.78 7.04
C GLY A 94 4.29 1.06 5.56
N VAL A 95 5.17 2.03 5.24
CA VAL A 95 5.58 2.32 3.86
C VAL A 95 6.86 1.54 3.56
N THR A 96 6.77 0.60 2.63
CA THR A 96 7.91 -0.13 2.08
C THR A 96 8.12 0.29 0.64
N ILE A 97 9.35 0.68 0.31
CA ILE A 97 9.75 1.07 -1.04
C ILE A 97 10.89 0.15 -1.46
N SER A 98 10.67 -0.59 -2.53
CA SER A 98 11.68 -1.45 -3.15
C SER A 98 11.97 -0.93 -4.56
N MET A 99 13.24 -0.80 -4.90
CA MET A 99 13.69 -0.45 -6.24
C MET A 99 14.65 -1.54 -6.73
N LYS A 100 14.29 -2.17 -7.84
CA LYS A 100 15.06 -3.22 -8.47
C LYS A 100 15.38 -2.86 -9.92
N VAL A 101 16.56 -3.24 -10.34
CA VAL A 101 17.10 -2.96 -11.66
C VAL A 101 17.35 -4.26 -12.39
N TYR A 102 16.95 -4.32 -13.65
CA TYR A 102 17.11 -5.49 -14.53
C TYR A 102 17.68 -5.06 -15.88
N ASP A 103 18.41 -5.96 -16.52
CA ASP A 103 18.95 -5.72 -17.86
C ASP A 103 17.89 -5.89 -18.95
N SER A 104 16.86 -6.69 -18.71
CA SER A 104 15.81 -7.01 -19.68
C SER A 104 14.45 -7.19 -19.01
N PHE A 105 13.36 -6.96 -19.76
CA PHE A 105 12.01 -7.23 -19.30
C PHE A 105 11.73 -8.69 -18.98
N SER A 106 12.46 -9.62 -19.63
CA SER A 106 12.33 -11.05 -19.34
C SER A 106 12.86 -11.44 -17.95
N ASP A 107 13.70 -10.59 -17.38
CA ASP A 107 14.40 -10.86 -16.12
C ASP A 107 13.60 -10.35 -14.90
N VAL A 108 12.58 -9.54 -15.15
CA VAL A 108 11.75 -8.98 -14.09
C VAL A 108 11.00 -10.08 -13.34
N GLY A 109 11.36 -10.25 -12.06
CA GLY A 109 10.79 -11.29 -11.19
C GLY A 109 11.23 -12.71 -11.55
N ALA A 110 12.25 -12.88 -12.41
CA ALA A 110 12.84 -14.16 -12.71
C ALA A 110 13.92 -14.51 -11.68
N GLU A 111 14.03 -15.80 -11.38
CA GLU A 111 15.07 -16.33 -10.51
C GLU A 111 16.43 -16.35 -11.21
N GLU A 112 17.50 -16.27 -10.43
CA GLU A 112 18.85 -16.42 -10.95
C GLU A 112 19.06 -17.83 -11.53
N PRO A 113 19.75 -17.94 -12.69
CA PRO A 113 20.00 -19.23 -13.31
C PRO A 113 20.84 -20.14 -12.41
N TYR A 114 20.40 -21.36 -12.19
CA TYR A 114 21.13 -22.36 -11.43
C TYR A 114 21.10 -23.74 -12.07
N THR A 115 21.95 -24.63 -11.59
CA THR A 115 22.01 -26.03 -12.03
C THR A 115 21.41 -26.92 -10.97
N ASP A 116 20.15 -27.35 -11.19
CA ASP A 116 19.45 -28.26 -10.29
C ASP A 116 20.03 -29.68 -10.44
N SER A 117 20.89 -30.05 -9.51
CA SER A 117 21.62 -31.34 -9.55
C SER A 117 20.83 -32.49 -8.93
N ASN A 118 19.85 -32.16 -8.08
CA ASN A 118 19.06 -33.16 -7.35
C ASN A 118 17.60 -33.25 -7.82
N ALA A 119 17.20 -32.39 -8.78
CA ALA A 119 15.85 -32.27 -9.34
C ALA A 119 14.76 -31.95 -8.31
N ASP A 120 15.06 -31.08 -7.35
CA ASP A 120 14.10 -30.64 -6.34
C ASP A 120 13.47 -29.24 -6.67
N LEU A 121 13.89 -28.62 -7.77
CA LEU A 121 13.45 -27.33 -8.26
C LEU A 121 13.76 -26.17 -7.30
N SER A 122 14.85 -26.26 -6.58
CA SER A 122 15.33 -25.24 -5.64
C SER A 122 16.84 -25.17 -5.64
N CYS A 123 17.41 -23.98 -5.76
CA CYS A 123 18.85 -23.81 -5.63
C CYS A 123 19.26 -23.98 -4.15
N ASN A 124 19.98 -25.06 -3.85
CA ASN A 124 20.41 -25.40 -2.50
C ASN A 124 21.65 -26.30 -2.50
N ASN A 125 22.11 -26.70 -1.29
CA ASN A 125 23.17 -27.69 -1.08
C ASN A 125 24.49 -27.45 -1.84
N GLY A 126 24.81 -26.21 -2.20
CA GLY A 126 26.04 -25.86 -2.91
C GLY A 126 25.94 -26.10 -4.42
N GLU A 127 24.76 -26.07 -4.97
CA GLU A 127 24.53 -26.06 -6.43
C GLU A 127 25.13 -24.81 -7.07
N PHE A 128 25.55 -24.96 -8.32
CA PHE A 128 26.12 -23.84 -9.07
C PHE A 128 25.00 -22.93 -9.58
N TYR A 129 25.17 -21.62 -9.35
CA TYR A 129 24.28 -20.58 -9.87
C TYR A 129 25.09 -19.45 -10.50
N THR A 130 24.40 -18.60 -11.24
CA THR A 130 24.95 -17.38 -11.78
C THR A 130 24.41 -16.22 -10.95
N ASP A 131 25.28 -15.59 -10.18
CA ASP A 131 24.99 -14.37 -9.41
C ASP A 131 24.87 -13.20 -10.42
N VAL A 132 23.65 -12.82 -10.75
CA VAL A 132 23.38 -11.77 -11.77
C VAL A 132 23.45 -10.38 -11.16
N ASN A 133 23.07 -10.26 -9.90
CA ASN A 133 23.01 -8.97 -9.20
C ASN A 133 24.27 -8.69 -8.32
N ASP A 134 25.30 -9.57 -8.36
CA ASP A 134 26.58 -9.44 -7.66
C ASP A 134 26.44 -9.32 -6.12
N ASN A 135 25.43 -9.94 -5.52
CA ASN A 135 25.24 -9.88 -4.07
C ASN A 135 25.86 -11.06 -3.30
N GLY A 136 26.34 -12.09 -4.01
CA GLY A 136 27.02 -13.26 -3.46
C GLY A 136 26.09 -14.38 -2.96
N THR A 137 24.78 -14.27 -3.21
CA THR A 137 23.77 -15.26 -2.84
C THR A 137 22.86 -15.53 -4.02
N TRP A 138 22.32 -16.74 -4.10
CA TRP A 138 21.28 -17.02 -5.09
C TRP A 138 19.95 -16.39 -4.68
N ASP A 139 19.31 -15.74 -5.65
CA ASP A 139 18.04 -15.05 -5.46
C ASP A 139 16.92 -15.59 -6.34
N ASN A 140 15.72 -15.64 -5.75
CA ASN A 140 14.49 -15.97 -6.45
C ASN A 140 13.97 -14.80 -7.34
N ASP A 141 14.72 -13.70 -7.36
CA ASP A 141 14.48 -12.52 -8.18
C ASP A 141 15.82 -11.83 -8.43
N MET A 142 16.35 -11.96 -9.66
CA MET A 142 17.69 -11.51 -10.04
C MET A 142 17.88 -9.98 -10.09
N GLY A 143 16.87 -9.18 -9.72
CA GLY A 143 16.96 -7.74 -9.75
C GLY A 143 17.98 -7.19 -8.76
N ALA A 144 18.92 -6.39 -9.23
CA ALA A 144 19.86 -5.65 -8.39
C ALA A 144 19.16 -4.48 -7.69
N SER A 145 19.56 -4.15 -6.45
CA SER A 145 19.04 -2.96 -5.76
C SER A 145 19.59 -1.67 -6.37
N GLY A 146 18.73 -0.66 -6.54
CA GLY A 146 19.15 0.65 -7.04
C GLY A 146 18.23 1.25 -8.09
N THR A 147 18.73 2.29 -8.77
CA THR A 147 17.99 3.02 -9.81
C THR A 147 18.49 2.72 -11.23
N GLY A 148 19.59 1.94 -11.38
CA GLY A 148 20.15 1.54 -12.67
C GLY A 148 20.76 2.67 -13.47
N GLY A 149 21.06 2.38 -14.74
CA GLY A 149 21.62 3.28 -15.74
C GLY A 149 20.71 3.45 -16.97
N GLU A 150 21.27 4.03 -18.04
CA GLU A 150 20.50 4.41 -19.25
C GLU A 150 19.87 3.23 -20.00
N GLU A 151 20.42 2.02 -19.88
CA GLU A 151 19.96 0.82 -20.59
C GLU A 151 19.19 -0.14 -19.70
N ASN A 152 19.06 0.14 -18.40
CA ASN A 152 18.43 -0.76 -17.45
C ASN A 152 16.93 -0.48 -17.30
N ILE A 153 16.22 -1.50 -16.86
CA ILE A 153 14.80 -1.43 -16.52
C ILE A 153 14.69 -1.31 -15.00
N MET A 154 14.18 -0.20 -14.52
CA MET A 154 13.90 -0.02 -13.09
C MET A 154 12.46 -0.40 -12.80
N VAL A 155 12.29 -1.28 -11.82
CA VAL A 155 10.97 -1.60 -11.23
C VAL A 155 10.94 -1.03 -9.83
N MET A 156 9.95 -0.18 -9.57
CA MET A 156 9.70 0.37 -8.24
C MET A 156 8.39 -0.18 -7.70
N GLU A 157 8.45 -0.76 -6.53
CA GLU A 157 7.30 -1.23 -5.78
C GLU A 157 7.14 -0.40 -4.51
N ILE A 158 5.94 0.15 -4.31
CA ILE A 158 5.56 0.86 -3.10
C ILE A 158 4.40 0.10 -2.46
N SER A 159 4.63 -0.38 -1.25
CA SER A 159 3.61 -1.03 -0.44
C SER A 159 3.29 -0.17 0.78
N VAL A 160 1.99 -0.02 1.05
CA VAL A 160 1.49 0.77 2.19
C VAL A 160 0.52 -0.07 2.99
N ASP A 161 0.83 -0.28 4.26
CA ASP A 161 -0.07 -0.92 5.22
C ASP A 161 -0.97 0.15 5.84
N LEU A 162 -2.26 0.13 5.47
CA LEU A 162 -3.27 1.01 6.05
C LEU A 162 -3.90 0.33 7.28
N PRO A 163 -4.03 1.04 8.39
CA PRO A 163 -4.64 0.52 9.64
C PRO A 163 -6.15 0.30 9.51
#